data_4c2187099798ec8cbae5ada85a399bd8
#
_entry.id   4c2187099798ec8cbae5ada85a399bd8
#
_cell.length_a   1.000
_cell.length_b   1.000
_cell.length_c   1.000
_cell.angle_alpha   90.00
_cell.angle_beta   90.00
_cell.angle_gamma   90.00
#
_symmetry.space_group_name_H-M   'P 1'
#
loop_
_entity.id
_entity.type
_entity.pdbx_description
1 polymer ?
#
loop_
_entity_poly.entity_id
_entity_poly.type
_entity_poly.pdbx_seq_one_letter_code
_entity_poly.pdbx_strand_id
1 'polypeptide(L)'
;MNEKKRIIIGATGASGFPILLQCLQLLREQSEYESYLVISESGRLTLEHETAYSFAEVTQQADFTLAPEAIGAPPASGSFQTAGMLIVPCSMKTIAGICAGYSDNLILRAADVTLKEQRPLVLAARETPLSAIHLRNLHELSTLSGVRIIPPMLTFYHQPKSIEEMVYHTAAKLLEPFGIEAKEYRRWNGL
;
A
#
# COMPACT_ATOMS: atom_id res chain seq x y z
N MET A 1 -0.05 16.92 -23.12
CA MET A 1 -0.67 16.03 -22.11
C MET A 1 0.23 16.07 -20.90
N ASN A 2 -0.28 16.40 -19.70
CA ASN A 2 0.53 16.30 -18.49
C ASN A 2 0.88 14.82 -18.25
N GLU A 3 2.14 14.54 -17.91
CA GLU A 3 2.57 13.21 -17.53
C GLU A 3 1.82 12.78 -16.27
N LYS A 4 1.27 11.54 -16.26
CA LYS A 4 0.56 11.01 -15.09
C LYS A 4 1.50 10.82 -13.90
N LYS A 5 1.00 11.07 -12.70
CA LYS A 5 1.70 10.76 -11.45
C LYS A 5 1.69 9.27 -11.22
N ARG A 6 2.85 8.66 -10.96
CA ARG A 6 3.01 7.22 -10.76
C ARG A 6 2.92 6.88 -9.28
N ILE A 7 2.12 5.89 -8.94
CA ILE A 7 2.09 5.31 -7.59
C ILE A 7 2.49 3.84 -7.65
N ILE A 8 3.45 3.46 -6.80
CA ILE A 8 3.84 2.07 -6.62
C ILE A 8 2.94 1.46 -5.56
N ILE A 9 2.31 0.32 -5.86
CA ILE A 9 1.48 -0.45 -4.94
C ILE A 9 2.15 -1.79 -4.68
N GLY A 10 2.64 -1.99 -3.47
CA GLY A 10 3.12 -3.29 -3.00
C GLY A 10 2.03 -4.04 -2.24
N ALA A 11 1.95 -5.37 -2.41
CA ALA A 11 1.08 -6.20 -1.60
C ALA A 11 1.81 -7.44 -1.11
N THR A 12 1.72 -7.72 0.19
CA THR A 12 2.48 -8.81 0.83
C THR A 12 1.57 -9.72 1.64
N GLY A 13 2.10 -10.84 2.15
CA GLY A 13 1.35 -11.91 2.79
C GLY A 13 0.82 -11.56 4.19
N ALA A 14 -0.07 -10.59 4.27
CA ALA A 14 -0.87 -10.27 5.44
C ALA A 14 -2.34 -10.17 5.03
N SER A 15 -3.27 -10.30 5.97
CA SER A 15 -4.70 -10.10 5.70
C SER A 15 -5.00 -8.64 5.34
N GLY A 16 -5.92 -8.42 4.37
CA GLY A 16 -6.36 -7.08 3.97
C GLY A 16 -6.46 -6.87 2.46
N PHE A 17 -6.55 -7.92 1.66
CA PHE A 17 -6.69 -7.81 0.20
C PHE A 17 -7.96 -7.09 -0.26
N PRO A 18 -9.11 -7.16 0.42
CA PRO A 18 -10.25 -6.29 0.09
C PRO A 18 -9.90 -4.79 0.13
N ILE A 19 -8.98 -4.38 1.01
CA ILE A 19 -8.52 -2.98 1.08
C ILE A 19 -7.63 -2.64 -0.13
N LEU A 20 -6.76 -3.56 -0.57
CA LEU A 20 -5.98 -3.39 -1.81
C LEU A 20 -6.91 -3.17 -3.01
N LEU A 21 -7.92 -4.04 -3.17
CA LEU A 21 -8.88 -3.94 -4.28
C LEU A 21 -9.57 -2.56 -4.29
N GLN A 22 -9.99 -2.10 -3.13
CA GLN A 22 -10.62 -0.78 -2.99
C GLN A 22 -9.62 0.36 -3.30
N CYS A 23 -8.34 0.24 -2.91
CA CYS A 23 -7.31 1.21 -3.28
C CYS A 23 -7.11 1.27 -4.81
N LEU A 24 -7.03 0.11 -5.49
CA LEU A 24 -6.91 0.05 -6.95
C LEU A 24 -8.14 0.67 -7.64
N GLN A 25 -9.34 0.38 -7.14
CA GLN A 25 -10.57 0.99 -7.67
C GLN A 25 -10.56 2.50 -7.54
N LEU A 26 -10.23 3.04 -6.36
CA LEU A 26 -10.15 4.49 -6.14
C LEU A 26 -9.08 5.16 -7.01
N LEU A 27 -7.93 4.50 -7.24
CA LEU A 27 -6.89 4.99 -8.14
C LEU A 27 -7.35 5.07 -9.59
N ARG A 28 -8.09 4.07 -10.08
CA ARG A 28 -8.65 4.07 -11.45
C ARG A 28 -9.61 5.23 -11.71
N GLU A 29 -10.24 5.77 -10.67
CA GLU A 29 -11.09 6.96 -10.77
C GLU A 29 -10.28 8.27 -10.95
N GLN A 30 -8.96 8.23 -10.73
CA GLN A 30 -8.07 9.39 -10.82
C GLN A 30 -7.33 9.41 -12.15
N SER A 31 -7.77 10.21 -13.09
CA SER A 31 -7.20 10.27 -14.45
C SER A 31 -5.73 10.74 -14.49
N GLU A 32 -5.29 11.48 -13.46
CA GLU A 32 -3.94 12.01 -13.34
C GLU A 32 -2.94 11.02 -12.72
N TYR A 33 -3.38 9.84 -12.27
CA TYR A 33 -2.51 8.82 -11.69
C TYR A 33 -2.41 7.58 -12.58
N GLU A 34 -1.31 6.85 -12.42
CA GLU A 34 -1.12 5.50 -12.94
C GLU A 34 -0.49 4.61 -11.86
N SER A 35 -0.96 3.38 -11.75
CA SER A 35 -0.61 2.42 -10.71
C SER A 35 0.38 1.37 -11.21
N TYR A 36 1.43 1.10 -10.41
CA TYR A 36 2.43 0.05 -10.62
C TYR A 36 2.31 -0.99 -9.50
N LEU A 37 1.65 -2.10 -9.78
CA LEU A 37 1.34 -3.14 -8.80
C LEU A 37 2.43 -4.21 -8.75
N VAL A 38 2.86 -4.56 -7.53
CA VAL A 38 3.77 -5.68 -7.26
C VAL A 38 3.17 -6.50 -6.12
N ILE A 39 2.85 -7.77 -6.35
CA ILE A 39 2.32 -8.68 -5.34
C ILE A 39 3.35 -9.78 -5.07
N SER A 40 3.72 -9.98 -3.80
CA SER A 40 4.61 -11.07 -3.41
C SER A 40 3.93 -12.44 -3.55
N GLU A 41 4.70 -13.53 -3.64
CA GLU A 41 4.13 -14.88 -3.72
C GLU A 41 3.21 -15.21 -2.53
N SER A 42 3.63 -14.87 -1.29
CA SER A 42 2.76 -15.02 -0.12
C SER A 42 1.51 -14.10 -0.18
N GLY A 43 1.63 -12.93 -0.80
CA GLY A 43 0.49 -12.05 -1.07
C GLY A 43 -0.50 -12.68 -2.05
N ARG A 44 -0.02 -13.30 -3.12
CA ARG A 44 -0.86 -14.02 -4.08
C ARG A 44 -1.69 -15.11 -3.39
N LEU A 45 -1.06 -15.95 -2.56
CA LEU A 45 -1.78 -16.99 -1.82
C LEU A 45 -2.86 -16.42 -0.90
N THR A 46 -2.56 -15.31 -0.20
CA THR A 46 -3.52 -14.65 0.68
C THR A 46 -4.68 -14.03 -0.10
N LEU A 47 -4.40 -13.40 -1.24
CA LEU A 47 -5.39 -12.82 -2.14
C LEU A 47 -6.43 -13.86 -2.58
N GLU A 48 -5.97 -15.00 -3.11
CA GLU A 48 -6.81 -16.10 -3.58
C GLU A 48 -7.64 -16.73 -2.46
N HIS A 49 -7.20 -16.63 -1.21
CA HIS A 49 -7.94 -17.09 -0.05
C HIS A 49 -8.97 -16.07 0.48
N GLU A 50 -8.63 -14.78 0.47
CA GLU A 50 -9.46 -13.73 1.08
C GLU A 50 -10.51 -13.15 0.14
N THR A 51 -10.37 -13.35 -1.16
CA THR A 51 -11.25 -12.73 -2.17
C THR A 51 -11.81 -13.76 -3.14
N ALA A 52 -12.88 -13.41 -3.83
CA ALA A 52 -13.43 -14.21 -4.93
C ALA A 52 -12.70 -13.99 -6.26
N TYR A 53 -11.67 -13.14 -6.29
CA TYR A 53 -10.93 -12.80 -7.49
C TYR A 53 -9.69 -13.69 -7.66
N SER A 54 -9.44 -14.12 -8.89
CA SER A 54 -8.18 -14.72 -9.27
C SER A 54 -7.05 -13.68 -9.29
N PHE A 55 -5.82 -14.14 -9.19
CA PHE A 55 -4.65 -13.26 -9.33
C PHE A 55 -4.67 -12.45 -10.64
N ALA A 56 -5.07 -13.09 -11.76
CA ALA A 56 -5.16 -12.44 -13.06
C ALA A 56 -6.20 -11.31 -13.09
N GLU A 57 -7.35 -11.48 -12.45
CA GLU A 57 -8.39 -10.44 -12.37
C GLU A 57 -7.94 -9.25 -11.53
N VAL A 58 -7.19 -9.50 -10.47
CA VAL A 58 -6.66 -8.40 -9.64
C VAL A 58 -5.55 -7.63 -10.35
N THR A 59 -4.64 -8.33 -11.03
CA THR A 59 -3.55 -7.67 -11.76
C THR A 59 -4.04 -6.79 -12.91
N GLN A 60 -5.19 -7.12 -13.51
CA GLN A 60 -5.84 -6.29 -14.54
C GLN A 60 -6.49 -5.00 -13.97
N GLN A 61 -6.58 -4.86 -12.65
CA GLN A 61 -7.10 -3.64 -12.03
C GLN A 61 -6.04 -2.54 -11.91
N ALA A 62 -4.75 -2.86 -12.05
CA ALA A 62 -3.67 -1.89 -12.10
C ALA A 62 -3.31 -1.51 -13.56
N ASP A 63 -2.74 -0.33 -13.76
CA ASP A 63 -2.26 0.09 -15.10
C ASP A 63 -1.05 -0.76 -15.52
N PHE A 64 -0.15 -1.07 -14.58
CA PHE A 64 1.02 -1.91 -14.79
C PHE A 64 1.17 -2.91 -13.66
N THR A 65 1.50 -4.15 -13.99
CA THR A 65 1.82 -5.20 -13.00
C THR A 65 3.23 -5.72 -13.26
N LEU A 66 4.02 -5.81 -12.19
CA LEU A 66 5.43 -6.22 -12.23
C LEU A 66 5.64 -7.43 -11.32
N ALA A 67 6.48 -8.36 -11.77
CA ALA A 67 6.87 -9.50 -10.96
C ALA A 67 7.74 -9.07 -9.76
N PRO A 68 7.58 -9.68 -8.57
CA PRO A 68 8.39 -9.33 -7.40
C PRO A 68 9.89 -9.61 -7.59
N GLU A 69 10.27 -10.52 -8.50
CA GLU A 69 11.66 -10.84 -8.85
C GLU A 69 12.26 -9.85 -9.83
N ALA A 70 11.48 -8.97 -10.45
CA ALA A 70 11.93 -8.03 -11.47
C ALA A 70 12.68 -6.83 -10.86
N ILE A 71 13.78 -7.09 -10.16
CA ILE A 71 14.61 -6.06 -9.47
C ILE A 71 15.26 -5.05 -10.42
N GLY A 72 15.23 -5.29 -11.74
CA GLY A 72 15.65 -4.35 -12.78
C GLY A 72 14.50 -3.52 -13.37
N ALA A 73 13.26 -3.66 -12.87
CA ALA A 73 12.12 -2.90 -13.35
C ALA A 73 12.19 -1.40 -12.96
N PRO A 74 11.47 -0.51 -13.66
CA PRO A 74 11.56 0.94 -13.43
C PRO A 74 11.46 1.40 -11.97
N PRO A 75 10.58 0.84 -11.10
CA PRO A 75 10.50 1.24 -9.69
C PRO A 75 11.77 0.97 -8.86
N ALA A 76 12.70 0.14 -9.35
CA ALA A 76 13.98 -0.12 -8.70
C ALA A 76 14.99 1.01 -8.83
N SER A 77 14.68 2.05 -9.61
CA SER A 77 15.57 3.20 -9.88
C SER A 77 14.97 4.51 -9.36
N GLY A 78 15.78 5.34 -8.70
CA GLY A 78 15.40 6.68 -8.25
C GLY A 78 15.09 7.65 -9.39
N SER A 79 15.61 7.41 -10.60
CA SER A 79 15.30 8.22 -11.80
C SER A 79 13.86 8.01 -12.29
N PHE A 80 13.22 6.90 -11.93
CA PHE A 80 11.81 6.68 -12.18
C PHE A 80 10.98 7.50 -11.19
N GLN A 81 10.45 8.63 -11.67
CA GLN A 81 9.70 9.56 -10.83
C GLN A 81 8.35 8.98 -10.41
N THR A 82 8.07 8.98 -9.11
CA THR A 82 6.81 8.53 -8.53
C THR A 82 6.27 9.51 -7.51
N ALA A 83 4.97 9.55 -7.31
CA ALA A 83 4.32 10.28 -6.21
C ALA A 83 4.56 9.62 -4.84
N GLY A 84 5.04 8.39 -4.83
CA GLY A 84 5.35 7.60 -3.64
C GLY A 84 4.97 6.13 -3.78
N MET A 85 4.96 5.43 -2.64
CA MET A 85 4.64 4.00 -2.57
C MET A 85 3.66 3.71 -1.43
N LEU A 86 2.66 2.89 -1.72
CA LEU A 86 1.75 2.28 -0.75
C LEU A 86 2.03 0.78 -0.68
N ILE A 87 2.20 0.23 0.53
CA ILE A 87 2.22 -1.23 0.73
C ILE A 87 0.98 -1.64 1.49
N VAL A 88 0.06 -2.34 0.81
CA VAL A 88 -1.25 -2.77 1.34
C VAL A 88 -1.66 -4.14 0.79
N PRO A 89 -1.90 -5.14 1.65
CA PRO A 89 -1.47 -5.18 3.04
C PRO A 89 0.06 -5.28 3.18
N CYS A 90 0.60 -4.82 4.31
CA CYS A 90 2.02 -4.88 4.63
C CYS A 90 2.28 -5.84 5.79
N SER A 91 2.99 -6.95 5.51
CA SER A 91 3.35 -7.94 6.53
C SER A 91 4.52 -7.46 7.40
N MET A 92 4.63 -8.00 8.61
CA MET A 92 5.74 -7.66 9.52
C MET A 92 7.11 -8.15 8.98
N LYS A 93 7.15 -9.18 8.11
CA LYS A 93 8.36 -9.54 7.35
C LYS A 93 8.82 -8.37 6.47
N THR A 94 7.88 -7.74 5.76
CA THR A 94 8.17 -6.59 4.89
C THR A 94 8.60 -5.38 5.72
N ILE A 95 7.93 -5.08 6.83
CA ILE A 95 8.34 -4.04 7.79
C ILE A 95 9.78 -4.28 8.26
N ALA A 96 10.13 -5.51 8.65
CA ALA A 96 11.47 -5.86 9.09
C ALA A 96 12.51 -5.69 7.97
N GLY A 97 12.17 -6.09 6.74
CA GLY A 97 13.05 -5.91 5.57
C GLY A 97 13.32 -4.44 5.26
N ILE A 98 12.30 -3.59 5.27
CA ILE A 98 12.45 -2.14 5.06
C ILE A 98 13.31 -1.52 6.18
N CYS A 99 13.04 -1.86 7.43
CA CYS A 99 13.78 -1.37 8.59
C CYS A 99 15.27 -1.76 8.53
N ALA A 100 15.58 -2.97 8.03
CA ALA A 100 16.95 -3.46 7.87
C ALA A 100 17.65 -2.96 6.58
N GLY A 101 16.96 -2.23 5.69
CA GLY A 101 17.49 -1.86 4.37
C GLY A 101 17.72 -3.06 3.44
N TYR A 102 17.00 -4.16 3.67
CA TYR A 102 17.12 -5.40 2.89
C TYR A 102 16.25 -5.36 1.64
N SER A 103 16.82 -5.62 0.46
CA SER A 103 16.21 -5.37 -0.85
C SER A 103 16.29 -6.59 -1.79
N ASP A 104 15.82 -7.77 -1.33
CA ASP A 104 15.88 -9.04 -2.09
C ASP A 104 14.81 -9.17 -3.18
N ASN A 105 13.82 -8.29 -3.19
CA ASN A 105 12.74 -8.28 -4.17
C ASN A 105 12.32 -6.86 -4.55
N LEU A 106 11.51 -6.72 -5.60
CA LEU A 106 11.12 -5.41 -6.13
C LEU A 106 10.31 -4.58 -5.12
N ILE A 107 9.50 -5.19 -4.24
CA ILE A 107 8.74 -4.45 -3.22
C ILE A 107 9.69 -3.77 -2.24
N LEU A 108 10.65 -4.52 -1.68
CA LEU A 108 11.64 -3.99 -0.76
C LEU A 108 12.58 -2.99 -1.44
N ARG A 109 13.00 -3.29 -2.69
CA ARG A 109 13.84 -2.36 -3.45
C ARG A 109 13.12 -1.05 -3.77
N ALA A 110 11.86 -1.10 -4.19
CA ALA A 110 11.07 0.10 -4.45
C ALA A 110 10.82 0.92 -3.17
N ALA A 111 10.63 0.27 -2.03
CA ALA A 111 10.53 0.94 -0.73
C ALA A 111 11.84 1.64 -0.35
N ASP A 112 12.99 0.97 -0.50
CA ASP A 112 14.33 1.55 -0.29
C ASP A 112 14.56 2.77 -1.21
N VAL A 113 14.21 2.67 -2.49
CA VAL A 113 14.27 3.79 -3.44
C VAL A 113 13.35 4.93 -3.00
N THR A 114 12.12 4.62 -2.58
CA THR A 114 11.15 5.62 -2.13
C THR A 114 11.69 6.39 -0.92
N LEU A 115 12.31 5.70 0.03
CA LEU A 115 12.93 6.30 1.21
C LEU A 115 14.12 7.20 0.85
N LYS A 116 15.07 6.71 0.05
CA LYS A 116 16.27 7.50 -0.31
C LYS A 116 15.96 8.73 -1.15
N GLU A 117 14.88 8.69 -1.92
CA GLU A 117 14.38 9.83 -2.72
C GLU A 117 13.43 10.74 -1.91
N GLN A 118 13.24 10.45 -0.60
CA GLN A 118 12.37 11.20 0.31
C GLN A 118 10.91 11.35 -0.18
N ARG A 119 10.41 10.33 -0.89
CA ARG A 119 9.03 10.28 -1.37
C ARG A 119 8.13 9.65 -0.30
N PRO A 120 6.82 9.94 -0.29
CA PRO A 120 5.88 9.31 0.64
C PRO A 120 5.90 7.78 0.57
N LEU A 121 6.10 7.10 1.71
CA LEU A 121 5.97 5.66 1.87
C LEU A 121 4.87 5.37 2.90
N VAL A 122 3.76 4.80 2.44
CA VAL A 122 2.62 4.43 3.29
C VAL A 122 2.60 2.94 3.52
N LEU A 123 2.56 2.54 4.79
CA LEU A 123 2.62 1.14 5.22
C LEU A 123 1.33 0.76 5.95
N ALA A 124 0.47 -0.02 5.31
CA ALA A 124 -0.72 -0.62 5.92
C ALA A 124 -0.32 -1.87 6.71
N ALA A 125 0.48 -1.67 7.77
CA ALA A 125 1.02 -2.75 8.59
C ALA A 125 -0.09 -3.52 9.30
N ARG A 126 -0.18 -4.84 9.08
CA ARG A 126 -1.21 -5.67 9.69
C ARG A 126 -0.60 -6.85 10.42
N GLU A 127 -0.82 -6.90 11.73
CA GLU A 127 -0.44 -7.98 12.62
C GLU A 127 -1.19 -7.86 13.95
N THR A 128 -1.51 -9.00 14.56
CA THR A 128 -2.06 -9.07 15.92
C THR A 128 -1.80 -10.45 16.54
N PRO A 129 -1.29 -10.53 17.81
CA PRO A 129 -0.75 -9.44 18.61
C PRO A 129 0.62 -8.95 18.09
N LEU A 130 1.01 -7.73 18.41
CA LEU A 130 2.33 -7.20 18.07
C LEU A 130 3.38 -7.65 19.10
N SER A 131 4.50 -8.21 18.63
CA SER A 131 5.66 -8.52 19.46
C SER A 131 6.51 -7.27 19.74
N ALA A 132 7.41 -7.34 20.71
CA ALA A 132 8.37 -6.27 20.98
C ALA A 132 9.25 -5.95 19.76
N ILE A 133 9.59 -6.96 18.93
CA ILE A 133 10.36 -6.76 17.68
C ILE A 133 9.52 -5.99 16.66
N HIS A 134 8.23 -6.33 16.51
CA HIS A 134 7.32 -5.61 15.63
C HIS A 134 7.22 -4.13 16.03
N LEU A 135 6.98 -3.87 17.31
CA LEU A 135 6.87 -2.49 17.83
C LEU A 135 8.16 -1.69 17.66
N ARG A 136 9.33 -2.30 17.90
CA ARG A 136 10.63 -1.67 17.65
C ARG A 136 10.78 -1.26 16.18
N ASN A 137 10.51 -2.16 15.24
CA ASN A 137 10.66 -1.90 13.81
C ASN A 137 9.66 -0.83 13.34
N LEU A 138 8.42 -0.89 13.80
CA LEU A 138 7.40 0.14 13.50
C LEU A 138 7.83 1.51 14.06
N HIS A 139 8.33 1.55 15.30
CA HIS A 139 8.83 2.78 15.90
C HIS A 139 9.98 3.38 15.07
N GLU A 140 10.99 2.57 14.72
CA GLU A 140 12.13 3.03 13.93
C GLU A 140 11.67 3.63 12.59
N LEU A 141 10.84 2.92 11.84
CA LEU A 141 10.31 3.41 10.57
C LEU A 141 9.46 4.68 10.73
N SER A 142 8.72 4.82 11.83
CA SER A 142 7.89 6.01 12.09
C SER A 142 8.69 7.30 12.30
N THR A 143 10.00 7.20 12.59
CA THR A 143 10.89 8.35 12.74
C THR A 143 11.43 8.88 11.41
N LEU A 144 11.32 8.09 10.33
CA LEU A 144 11.82 8.49 9.02
C LEU A 144 10.87 9.47 8.34
N SER A 145 11.45 10.51 7.74
CA SER A 145 10.66 11.51 7.00
C SER A 145 9.93 10.87 5.83
N GLY A 146 8.64 11.21 5.65
CA GLY A 146 7.80 10.69 4.57
C GLY A 146 7.19 9.31 4.84
N VAL A 147 7.61 8.59 5.88
CA VAL A 147 6.99 7.31 6.25
C VAL A 147 5.71 7.55 7.05
N ARG A 148 4.65 6.86 6.65
CA ARG A 148 3.37 6.84 7.35
C ARG A 148 2.93 5.41 7.59
N ILE A 149 2.86 5.02 8.85
CA ILE A 149 2.33 3.71 9.25
C ILE A 149 0.85 3.90 9.55
N ILE A 150 0.01 3.31 8.71
CA ILE A 150 -1.45 3.40 8.81
C ILE A 150 -1.99 1.96 8.89
N PRO A 151 -2.04 1.37 10.09
CA PRO A 151 -2.63 0.04 10.25
C PRO A 151 -4.11 0.08 9.84
N PRO A 152 -4.64 -0.98 9.23
CA PRO A 152 -6.05 -1.05 8.85
C PRO A 152 -6.93 -1.26 10.08
N MET A 153 -7.07 -0.21 10.89
CA MET A 153 -7.91 -0.20 12.09
C MET A 153 -9.31 0.27 11.75
N LEU A 154 -10.31 -0.40 12.33
CA LEU A 154 -11.71 -0.03 12.15
C LEU A 154 -12.02 1.31 12.83
N THR A 155 -12.81 2.13 12.15
CA THR A 155 -13.32 3.39 12.68
C THR A 155 -14.85 3.39 12.66
N PHE A 156 -15.47 3.92 13.69
CA PHE A 156 -16.92 3.88 13.89
C PHE A 156 -17.59 5.26 13.91
N TYR A 157 -16.81 6.35 13.95
CA TYR A 157 -17.35 7.71 14.05
C TYR A 157 -18.21 8.13 12.84
N HIS A 158 -17.96 7.51 11.68
CA HIS A 158 -18.75 7.76 10.46
C HIS A 158 -20.00 6.85 10.35
N GLN A 159 -20.27 6.02 11.38
CA GLN A 159 -21.42 5.11 11.49
C GLN A 159 -21.58 4.18 10.28
N PRO A 160 -20.53 3.34 9.98
CA PRO A 160 -20.57 2.45 8.82
C PRO A 160 -21.69 1.42 8.97
N LYS A 161 -22.37 1.10 7.86
CA LYS A 161 -23.48 0.14 7.81
C LYS A 161 -23.06 -1.21 7.25
N SER A 162 -21.89 -1.30 6.67
CA SER A 162 -21.37 -2.53 6.06
C SER A 162 -19.84 -2.62 6.18
N ILE A 163 -19.31 -3.80 5.92
CA ILE A 163 -17.85 -4.03 5.85
C ILE A 163 -17.25 -3.25 4.67
N GLU A 164 -17.96 -3.17 3.56
CA GLU A 164 -17.53 -2.45 2.36
C GLU A 164 -17.32 -0.96 2.65
N GLU A 165 -18.21 -0.32 3.44
CA GLU A 165 -18.01 1.07 3.88
C GLU A 165 -16.76 1.23 4.76
N MET A 166 -16.45 0.25 5.63
CA MET A 166 -15.23 0.25 6.44
C MET A 166 -13.98 0.07 5.58
N VAL A 167 -14.03 -0.82 4.60
CA VAL A 167 -12.94 -1.07 3.62
C VAL A 167 -12.70 0.20 2.81
N TYR A 168 -13.76 0.81 2.27
CA TYR A 168 -13.68 2.07 1.53
C TYR A 168 -13.03 3.18 2.36
N HIS A 169 -13.47 3.37 3.59
CA HIS A 169 -12.94 4.39 4.49
C HIS A 169 -11.46 4.17 4.80
N THR A 170 -11.05 2.92 5.00
CA THR A 170 -9.65 2.54 5.22
C THR A 170 -8.80 2.80 3.98
N ALA A 171 -9.27 2.41 2.80
CA ALA A 171 -8.58 2.65 1.53
C ALA A 171 -8.42 4.15 1.24
N ALA A 172 -9.46 4.94 1.45
CA ALA A 172 -9.42 6.39 1.32
C ALA A 172 -8.34 7.02 2.23
N LYS A 173 -8.25 6.55 3.51
CA LYS A 173 -7.22 7.02 4.44
C LYS A 173 -5.80 6.65 4.00
N LEU A 174 -5.61 5.49 3.38
CA LEU A 174 -4.31 5.05 2.86
C LEU A 174 -3.85 5.87 1.64
N LEU A 175 -4.79 6.36 0.83
CA LEU A 175 -4.50 7.14 -0.38
C LEU A 175 -4.38 8.66 -0.12
N GLU A 176 -4.92 9.15 0.99
CA GLU A 176 -4.86 10.56 1.38
C GLU A 176 -3.43 11.17 1.37
N PRO A 177 -2.37 10.45 1.83
CA PRO A 177 -1.00 10.97 1.82
C PRO A 177 -0.44 11.30 0.42
N PHE A 178 -1.04 10.77 -0.64
CA PHE A 178 -0.67 11.04 -2.02
C PHE A 178 -1.48 12.18 -2.66
N GLY A 179 -2.38 12.81 -1.89
CA GLY A 179 -3.27 13.86 -2.38
C GLY A 179 -4.49 13.33 -3.14
N ILE A 180 -4.79 12.04 -2.99
CA ILE A 180 -5.97 11.42 -3.60
C ILE A 180 -7.16 11.57 -2.65
N GLU A 181 -8.21 12.22 -3.15
CA GLU A 181 -9.45 12.41 -2.41
C GLU A 181 -10.50 11.40 -2.88
N ALA A 182 -11.03 10.62 -1.93
CA ALA A 182 -12.15 9.73 -2.17
C ALA A 182 -13.47 10.44 -1.84
N LYS A 183 -14.40 10.45 -2.80
CA LYS A 183 -15.64 11.26 -2.75
C LYS A 183 -16.53 10.97 -1.54
N GLU A 184 -16.58 9.71 -1.10
CA GLU A 184 -17.44 9.28 0.00
C GLU A 184 -16.69 9.20 1.34
N TYR A 185 -15.44 9.65 1.39
CA TYR A 185 -14.65 9.65 2.62
C TYR A 185 -15.17 10.69 3.60
N ARG A 186 -15.74 10.21 4.71
CA ARG A 186 -16.33 11.07 5.76
C ARG A 186 -15.29 11.40 6.81
N ARG A 187 -14.77 12.62 6.76
CA ARG A 187 -13.82 13.13 7.76
C ARG A 187 -14.55 13.45 9.06
N TRP A 188 -13.84 13.32 10.17
CA TRP A 188 -14.33 13.80 11.45
C TRP A 188 -14.37 15.34 11.47
N ASN A 189 -15.56 15.92 11.72
CA ASN A 189 -15.80 17.37 11.76
C ASN A 189 -16.23 17.88 13.13
N GLY A 190 -16.03 17.07 14.20
CA GLY A 190 -16.49 17.37 15.55
C GLY A 190 -17.85 16.71 15.88
N LEU A 191 -18.31 16.89 17.13
CA LEU A 191 -19.63 16.47 17.63
C LEU A 191 -20.63 17.61 17.51
#